data_1bf46073e90118efa96cb31bffa8ce22
#
_entry.id   1bf46073e90118efa96cb31bffa8ce22
#
_cell.length_a   1.000
_cell.length_b   1.000
_cell.length_c   1.000
_cell.angle_alpha   90.00
_cell.angle_beta   90.00
_cell.angle_gamma   90.00
#
_symmetry.space_group_name_H-M   'P 1'
#
loop_
_entity.id
_entity.type
_entity.pdbx_description
1 polymer ?
#
loop_
_entity_poly.entity_id
_entity_poly.type
_entity_poly.pdbx_seq_one_letter_code
_entity_poly.pdbx_strand_id
1 'polypeptide(L)'
;CALPIFEFGSNYQVAIHLYTFEQTYVYHSNPEEDAYLTTIPHEKRFDDDIHFLKDHVCYKALFQNLDRSYLEQLEQEMPKELHDVLEISYSSNRYIEFNPKGVNKGAALRTLADHLSIPMNETIAIGDNINDLAMIREAELGIAVANAVPTIKEAAQHTTVADHEQSAVAEVIETFIL
;
A
#
# COMPACT_ATOMS: atom_id res chain seq x y z
N CYS A 1 13.85 10.46 -2.49
CA CYS A 1 13.62 9.15 -3.13
C CYS A 1 12.74 9.20 -4.38
N ALA A 2 11.93 10.25 -4.62
CA ALA A 2 11.01 10.29 -5.76
C ALA A 2 11.74 10.23 -7.13
N LEU A 3 12.83 10.98 -7.30
CA LEU A 3 13.53 11.04 -8.59
C LEU A 3 14.05 9.67 -9.06
N PRO A 4 14.80 8.88 -8.27
CA PRO A 4 15.26 7.57 -8.73
C PRO A 4 14.12 6.58 -9.03
N ILE A 5 13.00 6.65 -8.30
CA ILE A 5 11.82 5.82 -8.57
C ILE A 5 11.18 6.26 -9.89
N PHE A 6 11.02 7.55 -10.10
CA PHE A 6 10.46 8.10 -11.34
C PHE A 6 11.32 7.73 -12.57
N GLU A 7 12.64 7.96 -12.48
CA GLU A 7 13.59 7.62 -13.55
C GLU A 7 13.56 6.13 -13.89
N PHE A 8 13.45 5.27 -12.86
CA PHE A 8 13.30 3.83 -13.07
C PHE A 8 11.97 3.52 -13.77
N GLY A 9 10.83 3.97 -13.22
CA GLY A 9 9.50 3.70 -13.76
C GLY A 9 9.28 4.22 -15.17
N SER A 10 9.94 5.34 -15.55
CA SER A 10 9.83 5.93 -16.89
C SER A 10 10.37 5.05 -18.01
N ASN A 11 11.12 4.00 -17.68
CA ASN A 11 11.59 3.01 -18.68
C ASN A 11 10.59 1.87 -18.94
N TYR A 12 9.44 1.87 -18.23
CA TYR A 12 8.46 0.79 -18.28
C TYR A 12 7.07 1.30 -18.69
N GLN A 13 6.20 0.38 -19.08
CA GLN A 13 4.80 0.68 -19.43
C GLN A 13 3.92 0.73 -18.17
N VAL A 14 4.10 1.75 -17.36
CA VAL A 14 3.35 1.97 -16.11
C VAL A 14 2.89 3.41 -16.02
N ALA A 15 1.71 3.65 -15.42
CA ALA A 15 1.42 4.96 -14.89
C ALA A 15 2.16 5.15 -13.57
N ILE A 16 2.73 6.34 -13.35
CA ILE A 16 3.54 6.66 -12.17
C ILE A 16 2.78 7.69 -11.33
N HIS A 17 2.53 7.36 -10.07
CA HIS A 17 1.93 8.31 -9.14
C HIS A 17 2.96 8.73 -8.10
N LEU A 18 3.06 10.03 -7.86
CA LEU A 18 3.91 10.63 -6.82
C LEU A 18 3.01 11.40 -5.85
N TYR A 19 3.04 11.01 -4.58
CA TYR A 19 2.20 11.57 -3.53
C TYR A 19 2.97 12.56 -2.68
N THR A 20 2.50 13.80 -2.65
CA THR A 20 2.94 14.83 -1.71
C THR A 20 1.81 15.18 -0.74
N PHE A 21 2.08 15.98 0.28
CA PHE A 21 1.04 16.43 1.21
C PHE A 21 0.01 17.36 0.55
N GLU A 22 0.40 18.05 -0.52
CA GLU A 22 -0.45 19.02 -1.20
C GLU A 22 -1.25 18.38 -2.33
N GLN A 23 -0.62 17.45 -3.08
CA GLN A 23 -1.18 16.94 -4.33
C GLN A 23 -0.63 15.55 -4.67
N THR A 24 -1.41 14.77 -5.42
CA THR A 24 -0.97 13.57 -6.12
C THR A 24 -0.71 13.90 -7.59
N TYR A 25 0.48 13.63 -8.07
CA TYR A 25 0.87 13.81 -9.47
C TYR A 25 0.87 12.47 -10.18
N VAL A 26 0.25 12.42 -11.37
CA VAL A 26 0.13 11.20 -12.19
C VAL A 26 0.78 11.42 -13.55
N TYR A 27 1.80 10.63 -13.83
CA TYR A 27 2.57 10.64 -15.06
C TYR A 27 2.28 9.38 -15.87
N HIS A 28 2.45 9.44 -17.19
CA HIS A 28 2.29 8.30 -18.12
C HIS A 28 0.96 7.56 -17.92
N SER A 29 -0.09 8.30 -17.53
CA SER A 29 -1.41 7.73 -17.30
C SER A 29 -1.95 7.07 -18.56
N ASN A 30 -2.68 5.98 -18.39
CA ASN A 30 -3.34 5.24 -19.44
C ASN A 30 -4.88 5.30 -19.29
N PRO A 31 -5.66 4.90 -20.33
CA PRO A 31 -7.12 5.00 -20.27
C PRO A 31 -7.77 4.24 -19.09
N GLU A 32 -7.21 3.11 -18.68
CA GLU A 32 -7.71 2.29 -17.58
C GLU A 32 -7.48 3.00 -16.24
N GLU A 33 -6.35 3.68 -16.08
CA GLU A 33 -6.05 4.45 -14.89
C GLU A 33 -6.84 5.74 -14.85
N ASP A 34 -6.98 6.44 -15.98
CA ASP A 34 -7.82 7.63 -16.09
C ASP A 34 -9.27 7.33 -15.68
N ALA A 35 -9.81 6.20 -16.13
CA ALA A 35 -11.16 5.77 -15.77
C ALA A 35 -11.30 5.46 -14.27
N TYR A 36 -10.28 4.86 -13.64
CA TYR A 36 -10.26 4.56 -12.22
C TYR A 36 -10.16 5.82 -11.35
N LEU A 37 -9.36 6.78 -11.78
CA LEU A 37 -9.06 8.01 -11.02
C LEU A 37 -10.14 9.09 -11.14
N THR A 38 -11.24 8.88 -11.85
CA THR A 38 -12.26 9.92 -12.11
C THR A 38 -12.79 10.62 -10.85
N THR A 39 -12.80 9.92 -9.72
CA THR A 39 -13.31 10.46 -8.43
C THR A 39 -12.19 10.76 -7.43
N ILE A 40 -10.94 10.52 -7.78
CA ILE A 40 -9.79 10.71 -6.90
C ILE A 40 -9.07 12.00 -7.31
N PRO A 41 -8.93 13.01 -6.43
CA PRO A 41 -8.22 14.24 -6.75
C PRO A 41 -6.75 13.96 -7.11
N HIS A 42 -6.34 14.39 -8.29
CA HIS A 42 -4.97 14.27 -8.77
C HIS A 42 -4.65 15.32 -9.84
N GLU A 43 -3.38 15.56 -10.10
CA GLU A 43 -2.88 16.37 -11.20
C GLU A 43 -2.22 15.45 -12.23
N LYS A 44 -2.81 15.37 -13.42
CA LYS A 44 -2.24 14.64 -14.54
C LYS A 44 -1.13 15.45 -15.20
N ARG A 45 0.06 14.85 -15.32
CA ARG A 45 1.22 15.46 -15.97
C ARG A 45 1.42 14.87 -17.37
N PHE A 46 1.76 15.73 -18.32
CA PHE A 46 2.00 15.39 -19.74
C PHE A 46 3.47 15.57 -20.14
N ASP A 47 4.30 15.98 -19.19
CA ASP A 47 5.75 16.12 -19.30
C ASP A 47 6.42 15.21 -18.26
N ASP A 48 7.72 15.01 -18.39
CA ASP A 48 8.53 14.20 -17.46
C ASP A 48 9.28 15.08 -16.45
N ASP A 49 8.86 16.34 -16.27
CA ASP A 49 9.48 17.24 -15.30
C ASP A 49 8.95 16.93 -13.90
N ILE A 50 9.84 16.47 -13.02
CA ILE A 50 9.60 16.32 -11.58
C ILE A 50 10.53 17.19 -10.73
N HIS A 51 11.32 18.08 -11.35
CA HIS A 51 12.30 18.89 -10.60
C HIS A 51 11.64 19.86 -9.62
N PHE A 52 10.40 20.28 -9.88
CA PHE A 52 9.64 21.10 -8.93
C PHE A 52 9.35 20.35 -7.61
N LEU A 53 9.37 19.00 -7.61
CA LEU A 53 9.15 18.19 -6.41
C LEU A 53 10.35 18.19 -5.44
N LYS A 54 11.50 18.78 -5.82
CA LYS A 54 12.69 18.85 -4.94
C LYS A 54 12.41 19.59 -3.62
N ASP A 55 11.46 20.52 -3.64
CA ASP A 55 11.06 21.33 -2.49
C ASP A 55 9.82 20.75 -1.77
N HIS A 56 9.30 19.59 -2.22
CA HIS A 56 8.15 18.89 -1.65
C HIS A 56 8.56 17.54 -1.03
N VAL A 57 7.90 17.19 0.05
CA VAL A 57 8.04 15.85 0.62
C VAL A 57 7.16 14.87 -0.17
N CYS A 58 7.80 14.05 -1.00
CA CYS A 58 7.13 12.91 -1.61
C CYS A 58 7.20 11.73 -0.63
N TYR A 59 6.07 11.38 -0.04
CA TYR A 59 6.00 10.35 1.01
C TYR A 59 5.66 8.97 0.48
N LYS A 60 5.13 8.87 -0.75
CA LYS A 60 4.78 7.61 -1.41
C LYS A 60 4.89 7.76 -2.93
N ALA A 61 5.33 6.70 -3.59
CA ALA A 61 5.19 6.55 -5.03
C ALA A 61 4.50 5.21 -5.32
N LEU A 62 3.88 5.09 -6.49
CA LEU A 62 3.39 3.80 -6.98
C LEU A 62 3.47 3.73 -8.51
N PHE A 63 3.54 2.51 -9.02
CA PHE A 63 3.34 2.24 -10.44
C PHE A 63 2.07 1.44 -10.63
N GLN A 64 1.33 1.79 -11.68
CA GLN A 64 0.10 1.10 -12.05
C GLN A 64 0.30 0.30 -13.34
N ASN A 65 -0.10 -0.94 -13.30
CA ASN A 65 -0.34 -1.79 -14.45
C ASN A 65 -1.36 -2.87 -14.06
N LEU A 66 -2.27 -3.25 -14.97
CA LEU A 66 -3.26 -4.29 -14.71
C LEU A 66 -2.66 -5.71 -14.79
N ASP A 67 -1.49 -5.86 -15.40
CA ASP A 67 -0.76 -7.11 -15.40
C ASP A 67 0.13 -7.19 -14.14
N ARG A 68 -0.33 -7.96 -13.17
CA ARG A 68 0.40 -8.21 -11.92
C ARG A 68 1.76 -8.85 -12.16
N SER A 69 1.88 -9.77 -13.10
CA SER A 69 3.15 -10.45 -13.39
C SER A 69 4.18 -9.49 -14.00
N TYR A 70 3.71 -8.50 -14.78
CA TYR A 70 4.56 -7.42 -15.27
C TYR A 70 5.12 -6.55 -14.14
N LEU A 71 4.29 -6.21 -13.13
CA LEU A 71 4.76 -5.46 -11.95
C LEU A 71 5.76 -6.28 -11.11
N GLU A 72 5.55 -7.59 -10.98
CA GLU A 72 6.48 -8.48 -10.27
C GLU A 72 7.83 -8.64 -11.00
N GLN A 73 7.80 -8.70 -12.33
CA GLN A 73 9.03 -8.68 -13.13
C GLN A 73 9.76 -7.33 -12.97
N LEU A 74 9.04 -6.22 -13.04
CA LEU A 74 9.59 -4.88 -12.84
C LEU A 74 10.27 -4.76 -11.47
N GLU A 75 9.65 -5.28 -10.40
CA GLU A 75 10.28 -5.31 -9.08
C GLU A 75 11.61 -6.07 -9.08
N GLN A 76 11.68 -7.23 -9.77
CA GLN A 76 12.91 -8.01 -9.86
C GLN A 76 14.03 -7.29 -10.62
N GLU A 77 13.68 -6.42 -11.56
CA GLU A 77 14.62 -5.61 -12.35
C GLU A 77 15.05 -4.32 -11.63
N MET A 78 14.41 -4.01 -10.49
CA MET A 78 14.70 -2.79 -9.74
C MET A 78 16.13 -2.82 -9.16
N PRO A 79 16.88 -1.70 -9.23
CA PRO A 79 18.19 -1.59 -8.61
C PRO A 79 18.17 -1.92 -7.11
N LYS A 80 19.20 -2.66 -6.66
CA LYS A 80 19.32 -3.05 -5.25
C LYS A 80 19.29 -1.85 -4.30
N GLU A 81 19.86 -0.75 -4.71
CA GLU A 81 19.91 0.51 -3.95
C GLU A 81 18.51 1.05 -3.63
N LEU A 82 17.53 0.80 -4.52
CA LEU A 82 16.13 1.16 -4.27
C LEU A 82 15.46 0.14 -3.31
N HIS A 83 15.71 -1.15 -3.48
CA HIS A 83 15.23 -2.18 -2.54
C HIS A 83 15.70 -1.95 -1.10
N ASP A 84 16.95 -1.48 -0.94
CA ASP A 84 17.54 -1.29 0.38
C ASP A 84 16.88 -0.13 1.17
N VAL A 85 16.29 0.85 0.46
CA VAL A 85 15.71 2.06 1.07
C VAL A 85 14.18 2.15 0.98
N LEU A 86 13.54 1.22 0.29
CA LEU A 86 12.10 1.22 0.09
C LEU A 86 11.43 0.03 0.80
N GLU A 87 10.23 0.30 1.29
CA GLU A 87 9.24 -0.70 1.65
C GLU A 87 8.33 -0.89 0.43
N ILE A 88 8.37 -2.09 -0.17
CA ILE A 88 7.62 -2.41 -1.38
C ILE A 88 6.40 -3.24 -1.00
N SER A 89 5.25 -2.87 -1.50
CA SER A 89 4.02 -3.60 -1.29
C SER A 89 3.13 -3.53 -2.52
N TYR A 90 2.07 -4.35 -2.53
CA TYR A 90 1.13 -4.40 -3.65
C TYR A 90 -0.29 -4.20 -3.14
N SER A 91 -1.10 -3.49 -3.93
CA SER A 91 -2.50 -3.25 -3.60
C SER A 91 -3.40 -3.31 -4.84
N SER A 92 -4.69 -3.58 -4.59
CA SER A 92 -5.78 -3.53 -5.59
C SER A 92 -5.52 -4.34 -6.87
N ASN A 93 -4.62 -5.34 -6.84
CA ASN A 93 -4.18 -6.14 -7.98
C ASN A 93 -3.74 -5.32 -9.21
N ARG A 94 -3.38 -4.05 -9.01
CA ARG A 94 -3.00 -3.12 -10.08
C ARG A 94 -1.84 -2.20 -9.72
N TYR A 95 -1.40 -2.17 -8.46
CA TYR A 95 -0.35 -1.26 -8.00
C TYR A 95 0.81 -2.01 -7.35
N ILE A 96 2.03 -1.57 -7.65
CA ILE A 96 3.20 -1.74 -6.81
C ILE A 96 3.48 -0.39 -6.12
N GLU A 97 3.61 -0.41 -4.81
CA GLU A 97 3.72 0.77 -3.96
C GLU A 97 5.10 0.86 -3.34
N PHE A 98 5.65 2.05 -3.31
CA PHE A 98 6.98 2.37 -2.78
C PHE A 98 6.83 3.39 -1.64
N ASN A 99 7.11 2.95 -0.45
CA ASN A 99 7.17 3.79 0.75
C ASN A 99 8.61 3.84 1.26
N PRO A 100 9.00 4.82 2.07
CA PRO A 100 10.28 4.77 2.79
C PRO A 100 10.42 3.49 3.60
N LYS A 101 11.62 2.94 3.70
CA LYS A 101 11.89 1.71 4.46
C LYS A 101 11.34 1.76 5.87
N GLY A 102 10.64 0.71 6.27
CA GLY A 102 9.99 0.61 7.58
C GLY A 102 8.63 1.31 7.67
N VAL A 103 8.17 2.00 6.62
CA VAL A 103 6.83 2.60 6.58
C VAL A 103 5.85 1.59 6.00
N ASN A 104 5.12 0.92 6.88
CA ASN A 104 4.09 -0.06 6.55
C ASN A 104 2.95 0.00 7.57
N LYS A 105 1.87 -0.76 7.34
CA LYS A 105 0.68 -0.74 8.22
C LYS A 105 0.97 -1.20 9.65
N GLY A 106 1.94 -2.10 9.86
CA GLY A 106 2.34 -2.53 11.20
C GLY A 106 3.03 -1.41 11.98
N ALA A 107 4.00 -0.73 11.36
CA ALA A 107 4.64 0.44 11.96
C ALA A 107 3.62 1.56 12.25
N ALA A 108 2.64 1.76 11.34
CA ALA A 108 1.56 2.73 11.54
C ALA A 108 0.66 2.34 12.72
N LEU A 109 0.31 1.07 12.85
CA LEU A 109 -0.47 0.57 13.99
C LEU A 109 0.25 0.86 15.31
N ARG A 110 1.53 0.56 15.40
CA ARG A 110 2.35 0.83 16.60
C ARG A 110 2.39 2.32 16.94
N THR A 111 2.66 3.15 15.92
CA THR A 111 2.69 4.61 16.09
C THR A 111 1.35 5.15 16.59
N LEU A 112 0.24 4.64 16.05
CA LEU A 112 -1.11 5.03 16.46
C LEU A 112 -1.42 4.57 17.89
N ALA A 113 -1.09 3.33 18.23
CA ALA A 113 -1.27 2.78 19.58
C ALA A 113 -0.48 3.59 20.61
N ASP A 114 0.79 3.89 20.33
CA ASP A 114 1.63 4.74 21.19
C ASP A 114 1.05 6.14 21.35
N HIS A 115 0.58 6.76 20.26
CA HIS A 115 -0.03 8.09 20.31
C HIS A 115 -1.31 8.12 21.15
N LEU A 116 -2.10 7.05 21.11
CA LEU A 116 -3.32 6.90 21.88
C LEU A 116 -3.08 6.34 23.28
N SER A 117 -1.83 6.01 23.64
CA SER A 117 -1.46 5.34 24.88
C SER A 117 -2.18 3.99 25.07
N ILE A 118 -2.40 3.26 23.97
CA ILE A 118 -2.96 1.91 23.97
C ILE A 118 -1.79 0.92 23.89
N PRO A 119 -1.65 -0.02 24.83
CA PRO A 119 -0.61 -1.03 24.74
C PRO A 119 -0.90 -2.01 23.59
N MET A 120 0.15 -2.51 22.94
CA MET A 120 0.01 -3.39 21.76
C MET A 120 -0.79 -4.67 22.04
N ASN A 121 -0.76 -5.16 23.30
CA ASN A 121 -1.56 -6.31 23.73
C ASN A 121 -3.08 -6.02 23.90
N GLU A 122 -3.51 -4.82 23.57
CA GLU A 122 -4.93 -4.42 23.49
C GLU A 122 -5.35 -4.05 22.07
N THR A 123 -4.59 -4.47 21.04
CA THR A 123 -4.86 -4.14 19.64
C THR A 123 -5.40 -5.32 18.87
N ILE A 124 -6.35 -5.06 17.97
CA ILE A 124 -6.85 -6.01 16.97
C ILE A 124 -6.58 -5.43 15.59
N ALA A 125 -6.01 -6.23 14.69
CA ALA A 125 -5.86 -5.87 13.29
C ALA A 125 -6.64 -6.83 12.39
N ILE A 126 -7.34 -6.27 11.40
CA ILE A 126 -8.14 -7.04 10.43
C ILE A 126 -7.60 -6.73 9.03
N GLY A 127 -7.38 -7.76 8.22
CA GLY A 127 -6.83 -7.56 6.88
C GLY A 127 -7.15 -8.68 5.90
N ASP A 128 -6.91 -8.40 4.61
CA ASP A 128 -7.20 -9.31 3.51
C ASP A 128 -6.01 -9.54 2.56
N ASN A 129 -5.04 -8.62 2.50
CA ASN A 129 -4.01 -8.63 1.47
C ASN A 129 -2.60 -8.44 2.05
N ILE A 130 -1.57 -8.65 1.22
CA ILE A 130 -0.15 -8.67 1.60
C ILE A 130 0.29 -7.38 2.30
N ASN A 131 -0.25 -6.22 1.93
CA ASN A 131 0.04 -4.95 2.60
C ASN A 131 -0.48 -4.88 4.05
N ASP A 132 -1.34 -5.81 4.47
CA ASP A 132 -1.84 -5.94 5.84
C ASP A 132 -0.96 -6.85 6.71
N LEU A 133 -0.08 -7.65 6.09
CA LEU A 133 0.70 -8.68 6.78
C LEU A 133 1.46 -8.13 8.01
N ALA A 134 2.05 -6.95 7.87
CA ALA A 134 2.80 -6.35 8.95
C ALA A 134 1.89 -6.01 10.15
N MET A 135 0.71 -5.42 9.92
CA MET A 135 -0.18 -5.10 11.04
C MET A 135 -0.84 -6.33 11.66
N ILE A 136 -1.14 -7.37 10.85
CA ILE A 136 -1.65 -8.66 11.33
C ILE A 136 -0.65 -9.31 12.31
N ARG A 137 0.66 -9.20 12.02
CA ARG A 137 1.72 -9.75 12.88
C ARG A 137 2.05 -8.91 14.09
N GLU A 138 1.83 -7.60 14.02
CA GLU A 138 2.14 -6.65 15.09
C GLU A 138 1.05 -6.58 16.16
N ALA A 139 -0.22 -6.71 15.76
CA ALA A 139 -1.33 -6.68 16.72
C ALA A 139 -1.29 -7.90 17.65
N GLU A 140 -1.87 -7.77 18.85
CA GLU A 140 -2.09 -8.91 19.75
C GLU A 140 -3.01 -9.95 19.08
N LEU A 141 -4.07 -9.50 18.41
CA LEU A 141 -4.97 -10.35 17.67
C LEU A 141 -5.03 -9.90 16.21
N GLY A 142 -4.32 -10.61 15.34
CA GLY A 142 -4.40 -10.45 13.89
C GLY A 142 -5.48 -11.34 13.30
N ILE A 143 -6.39 -10.76 12.53
CA ILE A 143 -7.56 -11.42 11.97
C ILE A 143 -7.55 -11.32 10.44
N ALA A 144 -7.68 -12.45 9.76
CA ALA A 144 -7.93 -12.53 8.34
C ALA A 144 -9.42 -12.52 8.05
N VAL A 145 -9.88 -11.80 7.03
CA VAL A 145 -11.25 -11.94 6.54
C VAL A 145 -11.39 -13.20 5.67
N ALA A 146 -12.64 -13.70 5.49
CA ALA A 146 -12.90 -14.98 4.81
C ALA A 146 -12.27 -15.08 3.41
N ASN A 147 -12.24 -14.00 2.64
CA ASN A 147 -11.65 -13.92 1.31
C ASN A 147 -10.20 -13.40 1.29
N ALA A 148 -9.52 -13.33 2.45
CA ALA A 148 -8.13 -12.95 2.50
C ALA A 148 -7.23 -13.93 1.72
N VAL A 149 -6.11 -13.41 1.20
CA VAL A 149 -5.10 -14.24 0.52
C VAL A 149 -4.48 -15.26 1.48
N PRO A 150 -4.01 -16.42 0.99
CA PRO A 150 -3.50 -17.50 1.84
C PRO A 150 -2.47 -17.05 2.87
N THR A 151 -1.50 -16.22 2.46
CA THR A 151 -0.44 -15.70 3.34
C THR A 151 -0.98 -14.94 4.55
N ILE A 152 -2.09 -14.21 4.40
CA ILE A 152 -2.73 -13.48 5.51
C ILE A 152 -3.44 -14.46 6.44
N LYS A 153 -4.15 -15.45 5.88
CA LYS A 153 -4.82 -16.50 6.69
C LYS A 153 -3.81 -17.32 7.50
N GLU A 154 -2.65 -17.61 6.92
CA GLU A 154 -1.57 -18.33 7.62
C GLU A 154 -0.92 -17.51 8.74
N ALA A 155 -0.88 -16.19 8.59
CA ALA A 155 -0.27 -15.30 9.58
C ALA A 155 -1.24 -14.89 10.70
N ALA A 156 -2.55 -14.92 10.44
CA ALA A 156 -3.59 -14.50 11.37
C ALA A 156 -3.87 -15.56 12.45
N GLN A 157 -4.25 -15.14 13.64
CA GLN A 157 -4.70 -16.01 14.72
C GLN A 157 -6.16 -16.45 14.56
N HIS A 158 -6.96 -15.68 13.80
CA HIS A 158 -8.35 -15.99 13.51
C HIS A 158 -8.71 -15.63 12.06
N THR A 159 -9.71 -16.36 11.51
CA THR A 159 -10.29 -16.03 10.20
C THR A 159 -11.80 -15.89 10.35
N THR A 160 -12.36 -14.77 9.90
CA THR A 160 -13.82 -14.55 9.95
C THR A 160 -14.57 -15.45 8.97
N VAL A 161 -15.87 -15.66 9.22
CA VAL A 161 -16.79 -16.30 8.27
C VAL A 161 -17.21 -15.30 7.19
N ALA A 162 -17.40 -14.03 7.57
CA ALA A 162 -17.74 -12.95 6.67
C ALA A 162 -16.50 -12.51 5.86
N ASP A 163 -16.69 -12.16 4.60
CA ASP A 163 -15.67 -11.51 3.78
C ASP A 163 -15.65 -9.98 4.00
N HIS A 164 -14.74 -9.28 3.31
CA HIS A 164 -14.59 -7.83 3.47
C HIS A 164 -15.83 -7.02 3.05
N GLU A 165 -16.71 -7.57 2.20
CA GLU A 165 -17.97 -6.94 1.78
C GLU A 165 -19.17 -7.33 2.66
N GLN A 166 -19.04 -8.35 3.50
CA GLN A 166 -20.09 -8.94 4.31
C GLN A 166 -20.00 -8.55 5.80
N SER A 167 -19.46 -7.39 6.10
CA SER A 167 -19.34 -6.85 7.47
C SER A 167 -18.46 -7.68 8.43
N ALA A 168 -17.32 -8.19 7.94
CA ALA A 168 -16.36 -8.93 8.77
C ALA A 168 -15.91 -8.15 10.02
N VAL A 169 -15.86 -6.84 9.96
CA VAL A 169 -15.53 -6.00 11.14
C VAL A 169 -16.61 -6.11 12.21
N ALA A 170 -17.88 -6.18 11.83
CA ALA A 170 -18.97 -6.37 12.81
C ALA A 170 -18.86 -7.75 13.50
N GLU A 171 -18.58 -8.81 12.73
CA GLU A 171 -18.32 -10.15 13.28
C GLU A 171 -17.20 -10.13 14.33
N VAL A 172 -16.10 -9.44 14.04
CA VAL A 172 -14.97 -9.30 14.98
C VAL A 172 -15.38 -8.56 16.25
N ILE A 173 -16.13 -7.45 16.13
CA ILE A 173 -16.61 -6.70 17.29
C ILE A 173 -17.52 -7.56 18.16
N GLU A 174 -18.47 -8.27 17.56
CA GLU A 174 -19.42 -9.15 18.28
C GLU A 174 -18.72 -10.35 18.94
N THR A 175 -17.62 -10.84 18.34
CA THR A 175 -16.94 -12.05 18.80
C THR A 175 -15.90 -11.76 19.89
N PHE A 176 -15.18 -10.62 19.81
CA PHE A 176 -13.99 -10.37 20.62
C PHE A 176 -14.08 -9.12 21.52
N ILE A 177 -15.11 -8.26 21.34
CA ILE A 177 -15.21 -7.00 22.09
C ILE A 177 -16.48 -6.92 22.94
N LEU A 178 -17.63 -7.43 22.45
CA LEU A 178 -18.93 -7.44 23.15
C LEU A 178 -19.19 -8.76 23.86
#